data_c3d3d3edc111130e4d68ff89fa77bc02
#
_entry.id   c3d3d3edc111130e4d68ff89fa77bc02
#
_cell.length_a   1.000
_cell.length_b   1.000
_cell.length_c   1.000
_cell.angle_alpha   90.00
_cell.angle_beta   90.00
_cell.angle_gamma   90.00
#
_symmetry.space_group_name_H-M   'P 1'
#
loop_
_entity.id
_entity.type
_entity.pdbx_description
1 polymer ?
#
loop_
_entity_poly.entity_id
_entity_poly.type
_entity_poly.pdbx_seq_one_letter_code
_entity_poly.pdbx_strand_id
1 'polypeptide(L)'
;MTIDEIFSTLFAHLRKGLMIHDQISTQFAFLNLPAYQKEHRKHLYEETRNYRRLYDFYISNYEKLAPEGVVENPKLIPANWYNHERLDVDTSTKRTAIRNIIKSWVDWEIETKSLLEASYKSLYDLGEIRAALEIGKYIKEVSAELQGAREKYISLESIGYDMVSIEEEQQKYNEGDD
;
A
#
# COMPACT_ATOMS: atom_id res chain seq x y z
N MET A 1 -16.02 -16.84 -13.31
CA MET A 1 -15.89 -16.19 -11.99
C MET A 1 -17.20 -15.52 -11.68
N THR A 2 -17.76 -15.74 -10.50
CA THR A 2 -19.01 -15.10 -10.04
C THR A 2 -18.70 -13.72 -9.45
N ILE A 3 -19.73 -12.88 -9.29
CA ILE A 3 -19.61 -11.57 -8.64
C ILE A 3 -18.99 -11.71 -7.24
N ASP A 4 -19.48 -12.69 -6.46
CA ASP A 4 -18.98 -12.93 -5.10
C ASP A 4 -17.52 -13.37 -5.06
N GLU A 5 -17.06 -14.18 -6.00
CA GLU A 5 -15.64 -14.56 -6.13
C GLU A 5 -14.76 -13.35 -6.45
N ILE A 6 -15.22 -12.45 -7.33
CA ILE A 6 -14.49 -11.22 -7.67
C ILE A 6 -14.36 -10.34 -6.44
N PHE A 7 -15.45 -10.05 -5.75
CA PHE A 7 -15.45 -9.19 -4.57
C PHE A 7 -14.74 -9.82 -3.38
N SER A 8 -14.86 -11.14 -3.18
CA SER A 8 -14.09 -11.87 -2.15
C SER A 8 -12.58 -11.70 -2.35
N THR A 9 -12.12 -11.83 -3.59
CA THR A 9 -10.71 -11.64 -3.94
C THR A 9 -10.28 -10.19 -3.71
N LEU A 10 -11.08 -9.22 -4.14
CA LEU A 10 -10.81 -7.79 -3.91
C LEU A 10 -10.73 -7.45 -2.43
N PHE A 11 -11.70 -7.87 -1.62
CA PHE A 11 -11.70 -7.59 -0.19
C PHE A 11 -10.53 -8.24 0.55
N ALA A 12 -10.15 -9.47 0.17
CA ALA A 12 -8.97 -10.11 0.73
C ALA A 12 -7.69 -9.33 0.39
N HIS A 13 -7.55 -8.90 -0.87
CA HIS A 13 -6.40 -8.12 -1.33
C HIS A 13 -6.33 -6.77 -0.61
N LEU A 14 -7.41 -6.00 -0.56
CA LEU A 14 -7.42 -4.69 0.10
C LEU A 14 -7.11 -4.80 1.60
N ARG A 15 -7.63 -5.83 2.30
CA ARG A 15 -7.24 -6.08 3.70
C ARG A 15 -5.76 -6.40 3.84
N LYS A 16 -5.16 -7.15 2.91
CA LYS A 16 -3.71 -7.37 2.87
C LYS A 16 -2.96 -6.04 2.69
N GLY A 17 -3.47 -5.11 1.88
CA GLY A 17 -2.92 -3.75 1.70
C GLY A 17 -2.83 -2.97 3.01
N LEU A 18 -3.89 -2.99 3.83
CA LEU A 18 -3.86 -2.37 5.15
C LEU A 18 -2.69 -2.88 6.00
N MET A 19 -2.45 -4.19 5.99
CA MET A 19 -1.36 -4.82 6.75
C MET A 19 0.01 -4.48 6.17
N ILE A 20 0.13 -4.32 4.85
CA ILE A 20 1.37 -3.92 4.17
C ILE A 20 1.74 -2.50 4.57
N HIS A 21 0.83 -1.54 4.44
CA HIS A 21 1.10 -0.14 4.80
C HIS A 21 1.38 0.05 6.29
N ASP A 22 0.73 -0.72 7.16
CA ASP A 22 1.03 -0.73 8.60
C ASP A 22 2.44 -1.25 8.88
N GLN A 23 2.85 -2.36 8.25
CA GLN A 23 4.20 -2.89 8.40
C GLN A 23 5.26 -1.96 7.83
N ILE A 24 5.03 -1.32 6.67
CA ILE A 24 5.93 -0.32 6.09
C ILE A 24 6.08 0.87 7.03
N SER A 25 4.98 1.41 7.53
CA SER A 25 4.98 2.50 8.52
C SER A 25 5.78 2.13 9.77
N THR A 26 5.59 0.90 10.28
CA THR A 26 6.32 0.39 11.45
C THR A 26 7.82 0.29 11.19
N GLN A 27 8.24 -0.18 10.01
CA GLN A 27 9.65 -0.25 9.63
C GLN A 27 10.28 1.14 9.54
N PHE A 28 9.61 2.12 8.94
CA PHE A 28 10.11 3.50 8.89
C PHE A 28 10.21 4.13 10.29
N ALA A 29 9.27 3.85 11.20
CA ALA A 29 9.39 4.25 12.59
C ALA A 29 10.62 3.65 13.26
N PHE A 30 10.88 2.35 13.06
CA PHE A 30 12.04 1.64 13.59
C PHE A 30 13.36 2.24 13.05
N LEU A 31 13.41 2.61 11.77
CA LEU A 31 14.57 3.24 11.14
C LEU A 31 14.76 4.73 11.48
N ASN A 32 13.87 5.33 12.28
CA ASN A 32 13.85 6.75 12.60
C ASN A 32 13.64 7.67 11.39
N LEU A 33 12.68 7.34 10.55
CA LEU A 33 12.29 8.09 9.35
C LEU A 33 10.84 8.59 9.48
N PRO A 34 10.58 9.61 10.32
CA PRO A 34 9.23 10.01 10.71
C PRO A 34 8.39 10.55 9.54
N ALA A 35 8.99 11.25 8.56
CA ALA A 35 8.25 11.72 7.39
C ALA A 35 7.73 10.55 6.55
N TYR A 36 8.56 9.54 6.27
CA TYR A 36 8.13 8.35 5.55
C TYR A 36 7.12 7.54 6.34
N GLN A 37 7.28 7.46 7.67
CA GLN A 37 6.28 6.85 8.54
C GLN A 37 4.92 7.53 8.41
N LYS A 38 4.89 8.88 8.45
CA LYS A 38 3.66 9.67 8.36
C LYS A 38 3.01 9.51 6.99
N GLU A 39 3.80 9.51 5.91
CA GLU A 39 3.34 9.25 4.55
C GLU A 39 2.60 7.90 4.45
N HIS A 40 3.20 6.81 4.92
CA HIS A 40 2.57 5.48 4.88
C HIS A 40 1.40 5.31 5.84
N ARG A 41 1.35 6.04 6.96
CA ARG A 41 0.13 6.14 7.78
C ARG A 41 -1.02 6.80 7.03
N LYS A 42 -0.73 7.82 6.22
CA LYS A 42 -1.73 8.44 5.35
C LYS A 42 -2.27 7.43 4.34
N HIS A 43 -1.41 6.69 3.65
CA HIS A 43 -1.82 5.61 2.75
C HIS A 43 -2.69 4.56 3.47
N LEU A 44 -2.34 4.15 4.68
CA LEU A 44 -3.16 3.23 5.48
C LEU A 44 -4.58 3.77 5.72
N TYR A 45 -4.73 5.07 5.99
CA TYR A 45 -6.06 5.68 6.16
C TYR A 45 -6.82 5.77 4.84
N GLU A 46 -6.16 6.07 3.74
CA GLU A 46 -6.75 6.13 2.40
C GLU A 46 -7.22 4.75 1.96
N GLU A 47 -6.42 3.72 2.14
CA GLU A 47 -6.79 2.33 1.89
C GLU A 47 -7.97 1.87 2.76
N THR A 48 -7.97 2.22 4.05
CA THR A 48 -9.10 1.90 4.95
C THR A 48 -10.40 2.53 4.44
N ARG A 49 -10.36 3.78 4.00
CA ARG A 49 -11.51 4.49 3.44
C ARG A 49 -11.98 3.83 2.14
N ASN A 50 -11.06 3.46 1.28
CA ASN A 50 -11.35 2.83 -0.01
C ASN A 50 -11.94 1.43 0.16
N TYR A 51 -11.38 0.64 1.07
CA TYR A 51 -11.94 -0.65 1.46
C TYR A 51 -13.40 -0.52 1.94
N ARG A 52 -13.68 0.41 2.86
CA ARG A 52 -15.02 0.65 3.38
C ARG A 52 -15.98 1.12 2.29
N ARG A 53 -15.56 2.05 1.44
CA ARG A 53 -16.38 2.53 0.31
C ARG A 53 -16.80 1.38 -0.61
N LEU A 54 -15.88 0.48 -0.95
CA LEU A 54 -16.18 -0.66 -1.78
C LEU A 54 -17.06 -1.69 -1.07
N TYR A 55 -16.87 -1.87 0.23
CA TYR A 55 -17.69 -2.75 1.07
C TYR A 55 -19.15 -2.26 1.14
N ASP A 56 -19.33 -0.96 1.41
CA ASP A 56 -20.64 -0.32 1.46
C ASP A 56 -21.34 -0.34 0.09
N PHE A 57 -20.58 -0.14 -0.98
CA PHE A 57 -21.06 -0.29 -2.34
C PHE A 57 -21.61 -1.71 -2.59
N TYR A 58 -20.85 -2.73 -2.20
CA TYR A 58 -21.27 -4.12 -2.39
C TYR A 58 -22.58 -4.42 -1.67
N ILE A 59 -22.69 -4.06 -0.38
CA ILE A 59 -23.92 -4.24 0.41
C ILE A 59 -25.11 -3.51 -0.24
N SER A 60 -24.91 -2.25 -0.62
CA SER A 60 -25.97 -1.43 -1.19
C SER A 60 -26.43 -1.89 -2.59
N ASN A 61 -25.52 -2.48 -3.37
CA ASN A 61 -25.79 -2.89 -4.74
C ASN A 61 -26.38 -4.30 -4.84
N TYR A 62 -26.00 -5.19 -3.92
CA TYR A 62 -26.39 -6.60 -3.95
C TYR A 62 -27.29 -7.04 -2.78
N GLU A 63 -27.59 -6.13 -1.85
CA GLU A 63 -28.46 -6.35 -0.68
C GLU A 63 -28.08 -7.59 0.17
N LYS A 64 -26.78 -7.85 0.27
CA LYS A 64 -26.22 -8.98 1.04
C LYS A 64 -24.89 -8.61 1.69
N LEU A 65 -24.46 -9.40 2.68
CA LEU A 65 -23.15 -9.22 3.30
C LEU A 65 -22.05 -9.48 2.28
N ALA A 66 -20.99 -8.65 2.36
CA ALA A 66 -19.83 -8.82 1.50
C ALA A 66 -19.14 -10.17 1.79
N PRO A 67 -18.71 -10.88 0.75
CA PRO A 67 -18.02 -12.14 0.92
C PRO A 67 -16.65 -11.95 1.59
N GLU A 68 -16.30 -12.83 2.50
CA GLU A 68 -14.99 -12.84 3.13
C GLU A 68 -14.01 -13.68 2.30
N GLY A 69 -12.85 -13.10 1.98
CA GLY A 69 -11.73 -13.83 1.39
C GLY A 69 -10.69 -14.18 2.44
N VAL A 70 -9.87 -15.17 2.15
CA VAL A 70 -8.71 -15.53 3.00
C VAL A 70 -7.62 -14.49 2.83
N VAL A 71 -7.13 -13.93 3.93
CA VAL A 71 -6.03 -12.95 3.96
C VAL A 71 -4.80 -13.61 4.57
N GLU A 72 -3.73 -13.68 3.81
CA GLU A 72 -2.42 -14.05 4.33
C GLU A 72 -1.72 -12.81 4.90
N ASN A 73 -1.18 -12.95 6.12
CA ASN A 73 -0.42 -11.86 6.73
C ASN A 73 0.90 -11.66 5.97
N PRO A 74 1.14 -10.49 5.36
CA PRO A 74 2.41 -10.18 4.71
C PRO A 74 3.54 -10.18 5.75
N LYS A 75 4.69 -10.72 5.37
CA LYS A 75 5.89 -10.78 6.23
C LYS A 75 6.95 -9.83 5.69
N LEU A 76 6.69 -8.53 5.74
CA LEU A 76 7.64 -7.52 5.26
C LEU A 76 8.72 -7.18 6.27
N ILE A 77 8.42 -7.34 7.58
CA ILE A 77 9.39 -7.08 8.64
C ILE A 77 10.31 -8.30 8.75
N PRO A 78 11.63 -8.14 8.55
CA PRO A 78 12.59 -9.23 8.72
C PRO A 78 12.55 -9.80 10.14
N ALA A 79 12.55 -11.13 10.28
CA ALA A 79 12.41 -11.81 11.58
C ALA A 79 13.52 -11.42 12.58
N ASN A 80 14.73 -11.14 12.11
CA ASN A 80 15.83 -10.71 12.94
C ASN A 80 15.65 -9.31 13.52
N TRP A 81 14.78 -8.46 12.94
CA TRP A 81 14.53 -7.10 13.45
C TRP A 81 13.77 -7.09 14.77
N TYR A 82 12.99 -8.10 15.08
CA TYR A 82 12.27 -8.19 16.35
C TYR A 82 13.21 -8.32 17.57
N ASN A 83 14.48 -8.69 17.33
CA ASN A 83 15.51 -8.83 18.37
C ASN A 83 16.57 -7.72 18.33
N HIS A 84 16.44 -6.74 17.42
CA HIS A 84 17.34 -5.60 17.32
C HIS A 84 16.83 -4.41 18.09
N GLU A 85 17.74 -3.74 18.80
CA GLU A 85 17.48 -2.38 19.26
C GLU A 85 17.66 -1.40 18.09
N ARG A 86 16.88 -0.32 18.11
CA ARG A 86 16.86 0.69 17.03
C ARG A 86 18.24 1.30 16.76
N LEU A 87 19.08 1.46 17.79
CA LEU A 87 20.40 2.06 17.69
C LEU A 87 21.44 1.13 17.08
N ASP A 88 21.17 -0.17 17.00
CA ASP A 88 22.10 -1.19 16.48
C ASP A 88 22.05 -1.31 14.94
N VAL A 89 21.15 -0.60 14.29
CA VAL A 89 21.00 -0.67 12.83
C VAL A 89 22.02 0.23 12.15
N ASP A 90 23.04 -0.38 11.57
CA ASP A 90 24.09 0.32 10.82
C ASP A 90 23.55 0.94 9.50
N THR A 91 24.31 1.90 8.96
CA THR A 91 23.92 2.65 7.75
C THR A 91 23.70 1.75 6.52
N SER A 92 24.48 0.68 6.35
CA SER A 92 24.33 -0.24 5.22
C SER A 92 23.03 -1.02 5.31
N THR A 93 22.71 -1.49 6.52
CA THR A 93 21.45 -2.19 6.82
C THR A 93 20.26 -1.25 6.61
N LYS A 94 20.35 0.01 7.07
CA LYS A 94 19.30 1.02 6.82
C LYS A 94 19.04 1.24 5.33
N ARG A 95 20.10 1.45 4.54
CA ARG A 95 19.98 1.63 3.07
C ARG A 95 19.28 0.45 2.41
N THR A 96 19.71 -0.76 2.72
CA THR A 96 19.12 -1.98 2.19
C THR A 96 17.64 -2.11 2.59
N ALA A 97 17.34 -1.80 3.84
CA ALA A 97 15.98 -1.83 4.35
C ALA A 97 15.06 -0.83 3.64
N ILE A 98 15.48 0.44 3.53
CA ILE A 98 14.71 1.48 2.84
C ILE A 98 14.44 1.07 1.38
N ARG A 99 15.46 0.58 0.68
CA ARG A 99 15.31 0.10 -0.69
C ARG A 99 14.27 -1.01 -0.81
N ASN A 100 14.33 -2.00 0.08
CA ASN A 100 13.40 -3.13 0.07
C ASN A 100 11.97 -2.69 0.42
N ILE A 101 11.81 -1.77 1.36
CA ILE A 101 10.52 -1.23 1.76
C ILE A 101 9.86 -0.49 0.58
N ILE A 102 10.58 0.45 -0.04
CA ILE A 102 10.06 1.22 -1.18
C ILE A 102 9.77 0.31 -2.37
N LYS A 103 10.64 -0.68 -2.64
CA LYS A 103 10.37 -1.67 -3.68
C LYS A 103 9.12 -2.48 -3.39
N SER A 104 8.91 -2.91 -2.14
CA SER A 104 7.70 -3.65 -1.74
C SER A 104 6.42 -2.82 -1.93
N TRP A 105 6.49 -1.51 -1.69
CA TRP A 105 5.40 -0.60 -1.97
C TRP A 105 5.10 -0.54 -3.48
N VAL A 106 6.10 -0.31 -4.33
CA VAL A 106 5.92 -0.30 -5.79
C VAL A 106 5.32 -1.62 -6.29
N ASP A 107 5.85 -2.75 -5.83
CA ASP A 107 5.37 -4.09 -6.22
C ASP A 107 3.90 -4.29 -5.81
N TRP A 108 3.53 -3.81 -4.62
CA TRP A 108 2.15 -3.84 -4.12
C TRP A 108 1.19 -3.03 -5.00
N GLU A 109 1.54 -1.81 -5.35
CA GLU A 109 0.70 -0.96 -6.21
C GLU A 109 0.52 -1.56 -7.61
N ILE A 110 1.56 -2.22 -8.16
CA ILE A 110 1.47 -2.94 -9.43
C ILE A 110 0.48 -4.12 -9.31
N GLU A 111 0.58 -4.91 -8.25
CA GLU A 111 -0.32 -6.05 -7.99
C GLU A 111 -1.77 -5.57 -7.84
N THR A 112 -1.98 -4.53 -7.04
CA THR A 112 -3.29 -3.93 -6.78
C THR A 112 -3.94 -3.41 -8.07
N LYS A 113 -3.20 -2.64 -8.86
CA LYS A 113 -3.69 -2.14 -10.14
C LYS A 113 -4.08 -3.28 -11.08
N SER A 114 -3.24 -4.29 -11.21
CA SER A 114 -3.49 -5.43 -12.10
C SER A 114 -4.74 -6.21 -11.68
N LEU A 115 -4.94 -6.41 -10.38
CA LEU A 115 -6.13 -7.08 -9.85
C LEU A 115 -7.40 -6.26 -10.10
N LEU A 116 -7.35 -4.95 -9.88
CA LEU A 116 -8.49 -4.06 -10.14
C LEU A 116 -8.87 -4.03 -11.63
N GLU A 117 -7.89 -3.98 -12.54
CA GLU A 117 -8.12 -4.03 -13.99
C GLU A 117 -8.76 -5.36 -14.42
N ALA A 118 -8.28 -6.48 -13.89
CA ALA A 118 -8.87 -7.80 -14.14
C ALA A 118 -10.31 -7.89 -13.59
N SER A 119 -10.54 -7.37 -12.40
CA SER A 119 -11.87 -7.32 -11.77
C SER A 119 -12.85 -6.43 -12.54
N TYR A 120 -12.39 -5.25 -12.98
CA TYR A 120 -13.15 -4.36 -13.85
C TYR A 120 -13.65 -5.09 -15.10
N LYS A 121 -12.69 -5.73 -15.81
CA LYS A 121 -13.01 -6.48 -17.02
C LYS A 121 -14.01 -7.58 -16.76
N SER A 122 -13.80 -8.38 -15.71
CA SER A 122 -14.69 -9.49 -15.37
C SER A 122 -16.10 -9.02 -15.03
N LEU A 123 -16.26 -7.94 -14.27
CA LEU A 123 -17.57 -7.35 -13.95
C LEU A 123 -18.24 -6.77 -15.21
N TYR A 124 -17.49 -6.11 -16.07
CA TYR A 124 -18.01 -5.59 -17.33
C TYR A 124 -18.53 -6.72 -18.24
N ASP A 125 -17.76 -7.80 -18.38
CA ASP A 125 -18.13 -8.97 -19.20
C ASP A 125 -19.37 -9.70 -18.62
N LEU A 126 -19.62 -9.61 -17.31
CA LEU A 126 -20.83 -10.12 -16.64
C LEU A 126 -22.04 -9.19 -16.79
N GLY A 127 -21.90 -8.01 -17.39
CA GLY A 127 -22.95 -7.01 -17.48
C GLY A 127 -23.14 -6.17 -16.20
N GLU A 128 -22.27 -6.33 -15.21
CA GLU A 128 -22.28 -5.59 -13.93
C GLU A 128 -21.66 -4.20 -14.09
N ILE A 129 -22.23 -3.39 -14.97
CA ILE A 129 -21.66 -2.11 -15.40
C ILE A 129 -21.45 -1.14 -14.23
N ARG A 130 -22.41 -1.09 -13.29
CA ARG A 130 -22.32 -0.20 -12.13
C ARG A 130 -21.13 -0.58 -11.22
N ALA A 131 -20.92 -1.86 -11.00
CA ALA A 131 -19.80 -2.37 -10.23
C ALA A 131 -18.46 -2.14 -10.96
N ALA A 132 -18.42 -2.40 -12.27
CA ALA A 132 -17.23 -2.11 -13.07
C ALA A 132 -16.84 -0.63 -12.99
N LEU A 133 -17.80 0.30 -13.11
CA LEU A 133 -17.54 1.74 -12.99
C LEU A 133 -17.03 2.15 -11.61
N GLU A 134 -17.51 1.51 -10.53
CA GLU A 134 -16.98 1.77 -9.18
C GLU A 134 -15.51 1.31 -9.05
N ILE A 135 -15.18 0.11 -9.56
CA ILE A 135 -13.79 -0.35 -9.63
C ILE A 135 -12.92 0.57 -10.51
N GLY A 136 -13.48 1.09 -11.62
CA GLY A 136 -12.80 2.04 -12.50
C GLY A 136 -12.34 3.32 -11.80
N LYS A 137 -13.09 3.83 -10.83
CA LYS A 137 -12.67 4.96 -9.99
C LYS A 137 -11.44 4.59 -9.16
N TYR A 138 -11.45 3.38 -8.59
CA TYR A 138 -10.35 2.90 -7.76
C TYR A 138 -9.06 2.68 -8.57
N ILE A 139 -9.17 2.15 -9.80
CA ILE A 139 -8.03 2.04 -10.72
C ILE A 139 -7.34 3.40 -10.93
N LYS A 140 -8.10 4.48 -11.03
CA LYS A 140 -7.55 5.83 -11.20
C LYS A 140 -6.76 6.28 -9.97
N GLU A 141 -7.27 6.02 -8.76
CA GLU A 141 -6.61 6.35 -7.50
C GLU A 141 -5.29 5.58 -7.37
N VAL A 142 -5.33 4.25 -7.49
CA VAL A 142 -4.14 3.37 -7.43
C VAL A 142 -3.12 3.70 -8.54
N SER A 143 -3.55 4.15 -9.72
CA SER A 143 -2.61 4.57 -10.77
C SER A 143 -1.81 5.81 -10.37
N ALA A 144 -2.41 6.75 -9.63
CA ALA A 144 -1.70 7.91 -9.10
C ALA A 144 -0.74 7.52 -7.96
N GLU A 145 -1.15 6.61 -7.07
CA GLU A 145 -0.31 6.08 -6.00
C GLU A 145 0.90 5.31 -6.55
N LEU A 146 0.69 4.45 -7.57
CA LEU A 146 1.77 3.76 -8.26
C LEU A 146 2.77 4.72 -8.91
N GLN A 147 2.29 5.81 -9.51
CA GLN A 147 3.17 6.83 -10.06
C GLN A 147 4.03 7.45 -8.95
N GLY A 148 3.43 7.88 -7.84
CA GLY A 148 4.16 8.44 -6.68
C GLY A 148 5.19 7.46 -6.10
N ALA A 149 4.81 6.18 -5.92
CA ALA A 149 5.71 5.14 -5.45
C ALA A 149 6.92 4.94 -6.38
N ARG A 150 6.70 4.94 -7.70
CA ARG A 150 7.77 4.83 -8.70
C ARG A 150 8.69 6.05 -8.71
N GLU A 151 8.14 7.25 -8.62
CA GLU A 151 8.91 8.49 -8.56
C GLU A 151 9.80 8.49 -7.31
N LYS A 152 9.27 8.08 -6.16
CA LYS A 152 10.04 7.92 -4.92
C LYS A 152 11.16 6.88 -5.08
N TYR A 153 10.86 5.71 -5.65
CA TYR A 153 11.85 4.67 -5.91
C TYR A 153 12.99 5.19 -6.79
N ILE A 154 12.67 5.83 -7.93
CA ILE A 154 13.65 6.37 -8.88
C ILE A 154 14.50 7.47 -8.22
N SER A 155 13.87 8.36 -7.45
CA SER A 155 14.58 9.43 -6.74
C SER A 155 15.61 8.86 -5.76
N LEU A 156 15.23 7.89 -4.94
CA LEU A 156 16.14 7.27 -3.97
C LEU A 156 17.23 6.43 -4.63
N GLU A 157 16.93 5.72 -5.73
CA GLU A 157 17.95 5.02 -6.52
C GLU A 157 18.97 6.01 -7.11
N SER A 158 18.54 7.19 -7.58
CA SER A 158 19.41 8.19 -8.19
C SER A 158 20.46 8.76 -7.23
N ILE A 159 20.15 8.82 -5.94
CA ILE A 159 21.06 9.26 -4.87
C ILE A 159 21.75 8.06 -4.15
N GLY A 160 21.57 6.82 -4.66
CA GLY A 160 22.15 5.61 -4.07
C GLY A 160 21.69 5.36 -2.63
N TYR A 161 20.49 5.80 -2.26
CA TYR A 161 19.98 5.74 -0.88
C TYR A 161 20.93 6.41 0.12
N ASP A 162 21.48 7.57 -0.25
CA ASP A 162 22.37 8.32 0.63
C ASP A 162 21.65 8.77 1.90
N MET A 163 22.15 8.34 3.06
CA MET A 163 21.48 8.57 4.34
C MET A 163 21.49 10.04 4.74
N VAL A 164 22.50 10.82 4.35
CA VAL A 164 22.54 12.26 4.65
C VAL A 164 21.42 12.97 3.90
N SER A 165 21.29 12.71 2.61
CA SER A 165 20.22 13.28 1.78
C SER A 165 18.82 12.87 2.27
N ILE A 166 18.66 11.61 2.70
CA ILE A 166 17.38 11.12 3.26
C ILE A 166 17.07 11.82 4.60
N GLU A 167 18.05 11.97 5.47
CA GLU A 167 17.87 12.65 6.77
C GLU A 167 17.56 14.14 6.61
N GLU A 168 18.18 14.82 5.64
CA GLU A 168 17.84 16.21 5.29
C GLU A 168 16.38 16.33 4.77
N GLU A 169 15.91 15.39 3.98
CA GLU A 169 14.51 15.35 3.53
C GLU A 169 13.57 15.19 4.73
N GLN A 170 13.91 14.33 5.71
CA GLN A 170 13.12 14.13 6.92
C GLN A 170 13.04 15.41 7.78
N GLN A 171 14.11 16.19 7.87
CA GLN A 171 14.13 17.45 8.64
C GLN A 171 13.27 18.52 8.00
N LYS A 172 13.38 18.74 6.68
CA LYS A 172 12.55 19.71 5.94
C LYS A 172 11.07 19.45 6.09
N TYR A 173 10.68 18.18 6.16
CA TYR A 173 9.29 17.79 6.34
C TYR A 173 8.77 18.17 7.74
N ASN A 174 9.59 18.05 8.77
CA ASN A 174 9.23 18.41 10.13
C ASN A 174 9.13 19.93 10.35
N GLU A 175 9.90 20.73 9.59
CA GLU A 175 9.90 22.20 9.67
C GLU A 175 8.74 22.86 8.91
N GLY A 176 8.08 22.14 8.02
CA GLY A 176 6.95 22.63 7.22
C GLY A 176 5.57 22.41 7.84
N ASP A 177 5.48 21.77 9.00
CA ASP A 177 4.23 21.49 9.71
C ASP A 177 3.93 22.46 10.88
N ASP A 178 4.71 23.55 11.06
CA ASP A 178 4.47 24.67 11.98
C ASP A 178 3.81 25.85 11.22
#